data_c414bc653600cd0a4f371fa0ecb67433
#
_entry.id   c414bc653600cd0a4f371fa0ecb67433
#
_cell.length_a   1.000
_cell.length_b   1.000
_cell.length_c   1.000
_cell.angle_alpha   90.00
_cell.angle_beta   90.00
_cell.angle_gamma   90.00
#
_symmetry.space_group_name_H-M   'P 1'
#
loop_
_entity.id
_entity.type
_entity.pdbx_description
1 polymer ?
#
loop_
_entity_poly.entity_id
_entity_poly.type
_entity_poly.pdbx_seq_one_letter_code
_entity_poly.pdbx_strand_id
1 'polypeptide(L)'
;MTSPSSPEPNQGPAPPRPLRRTPVREGPPRYAAVDVGTNSIRLLVVEAGANGRLEPLLRLGDSCRLGQGLDAEGTISAEAEKRAASTLTRFVRRARSLEPTATLVAATHALRSAANGTEVAERLGRAAGVPVRILSEEDEARLVYRAVREAFAIEELPEPCLVMDIGGGSVELARGEGGQVRSWQSLEVGCVRLSERFLLSDPPAAAEMEQLARHVGERLDAHPELFPDLQAAAGVGGTLTALAALDLGLERYEASRVEGHWLSREAIRRWSEHLTGLSTSEREVLHAVGEGRADIIVAGCVVVGAVLERSRMPGLVVSTQGLRYALARQLAEAGPGGGRTPPG
;
A
#
# COMPACT_ATOMS: atom_id res chain seq x y z
N MET A 1 -69.84 13.62 -53.19
CA MET A 1 -70.01 12.74 -52.03
C MET A 1 -68.63 12.23 -51.67
N THR A 2 -67.98 12.86 -50.72
CA THR A 2 -66.60 12.51 -50.25
C THR A 2 -66.79 11.85 -48.88
N SER A 3 -66.33 10.58 -48.78
CA SER A 3 -66.37 9.82 -47.52
C SER A 3 -65.27 10.31 -46.59
N PRO A 4 -65.52 10.38 -45.26
CA PRO A 4 -64.47 10.77 -44.29
C PRO A 4 -63.51 9.58 -44.01
N SER A 5 -62.21 9.88 -44.01
CA SER A 5 -61.14 8.98 -43.62
C SER A 5 -61.13 8.75 -42.10
N SER A 6 -61.07 7.47 -41.67
CA SER A 6 -60.99 7.06 -40.28
C SER A 6 -59.61 7.41 -39.69
N PRO A 7 -59.49 7.81 -38.40
CA PRO A 7 -58.21 8.09 -37.78
C PRO A 7 -57.42 6.80 -37.47
N GLU A 8 -56.09 6.83 -37.72
CA GLU A 8 -55.14 5.77 -37.33
C GLU A 8 -55.05 5.61 -35.81
N PRO A 9 -54.85 4.40 -35.29
CA PRO A 9 -54.68 4.17 -33.86
C PRO A 9 -53.32 4.69 -33.35
N ASN A 10 -53.39 5.55 -32.36
CA ASN A 10 -52.26 6.10 -31.62
C ASN A 10 -51.45 4.97 -30.96
N GLN A 11 -50.25 4.67 -31.48
CA GLN A 11 -49.31 3.74 -30.87
C GLN A 11 -48.67 4.44 -29.64
N GLY A 12 -49.10 4.04 -28.46
CA GLY A 12 -48.50 4.49 -27.21
C GLY A 12 -46.97 4.17 -27.13
N PRO A 13 -46.23 4.86 -26.25
CA PRO A 13 -44.80 4.71 -26.17
C PRO A 13 -44.37 3.25 -25.90
N ALA A 14 -43.37 2.77 -26.66
CA ALA A 14 -42.84 1.42 -26.55
C ALA A 14 -42.37 1.15 -25.10
N PRO A 15 -42.57 -0.06 -24.57
CA PRO A 15 -42.14 -0.38 -23.21
C PRO A 15 -40.61 -0.22 -23.08
N PRO A 16 -40.12 0.24 -21.92
CA PRO A 16 -38.69 0.43 -21.70
C PRO A 16 -37.97 -0.90 -21.90
N ARG A 17 -36.86 -0.86 -22.68
CA ARG A 17 -35.99 -2.01 -22.89
C ARG A 17 -35.52 -2.53 -21.52
N PRO A 18 -35.61 -3.85 -21.25
CA PRO A 18 -35.11 -4.43 -20.02
C PRO A 18 -33.63 -4.09 -19.89
N LEU A 19 -33.23 -3.57 -18.73
CA LEU A 19 -31.83 -3.35 -18.37
C LEU A 19 -31.07 -4.65 -18.58
N ARG A 20 -30.07 -4.65 -19.46
CA ARG A 20 -29.20 -5.80 -19.65
C ARG A 20 -28.58 -6.12 -18.29
N ARG A 21 -28.96 -7.24 -17.70
CA ARG A 21 -28.25 -7.82 -16.55
C ARG A 21 -26.84 -8.08 -17.03
N THR A 22 -25.86 -7.50 -16.35
CA THR A 22 -24.46 -7.88 -16.52
C THR A 22 -24.40 -9.39 -16.31
N PRO A 23 -23.81 -10.18 -17.23
CA PRO A 23 -23.71 -11.61 -17.04
C PRO A 23 -23.00 -11.89 -15.72
N VAL A 24 -23.64 -12.67 -14.85
CA VAL A 24 -23.02 -13.16 -13.62
C VAL A 24 -21.94 -14.14 -14.07
N ARG A 25 -20.68 -13.82 -13.76
CA ARG A 25 -19.56 -14.68 -14.06
C ARG A 25 -19.78 -16.04 -13.39
N GLU A 26 -19.71 -17.12 -14.17
CA GLU A 26 -19.64 -18.48 -13.61
C GLU A 26 -18.26 -18.71 -13.01
N GLY A 27 -18.17 -19.06 -11.73
CA GLY A 27 -16.92 -19.34 -11.01
C GLY A 27 -16.74 -18.50 -9.74
N PRO A 28 -15.66 -18.75 -8.99
CA PRO A 28 -15.39 -18.05 -7.73
C PRO A 28 -15.31 -16.53 -7.91
N PRO A 29 -15.82 -15.74 -6.96
CA PRO A 29 -15.78 -14.27 -7.06
C PRO A 29 -14.36 -13.76 -7.05
N ARG A 30 -14.10 -12.68 -7.80
CA ARG A 30 -12.83 -11.99 -7.88
C ARG A 30 -12.94 -10.59 -7.32
N TYR A 31 -11.89 -10.14 -6.67
CA TYR A 31 -11.82 -8.81 -6.06
C TYR A 31 -10.53 -8.10 -6.48
N ALA A 32 -10.65 -6.83 -6.80
CA ALA A 32 -9.52 -5.98 -7.16
C ALA A 32 -9.32 -4.90 -6.12
N ALA A 33 -8.11 -4.80 -5.58
CA ALA A 33 -7.70 -3.76 -4.64
C ALA A 33 -6.54 -2.96 -5.22
N VAL A 34 -6.67 -1.64 -5.22
CA VAL A 34 -5.60 -0.72 -5.61
C VAL A 34 -5.24 0.16 -4.43
N ASP A 35 -3.96 0.19 -4.10
CA ASP A 35 -3.35 1.05 -3.10
C ASP A 35 -2.60 2.17 -3.81
N VAL A 36 -3.00 3.42 -3.57
CA VAL A 36 -2.40 4.64 -4.11
C VAL A 36 -1.54 5.28 -3.02
N GLY A 37 -0.28 4.87 -2.96
CA GLY A 37 0.68 5.36 -1.97
C GLY A 37 1.48 6.57 -2.45
N THR A 38 2.33 7.09 -1.57
CA THR A 38 3.22 8.25 -1.81
C THR A 38 4.24 7.98 -2.91
N ASN A 39 4.90 6.81 -2.88
CA ASN A 39 5.90 6.43 -3.89
C ASN A 39 5.31 5.63 -5.04
N SER A 40 4.42 4.68 -4.75
CA SER A 40 3.96 3.69 -5.73
C SER A 40 2.46 3.46 -5.68
N ILE A 41 1.89 3.12 -6.85
CA ILE A 41 0.55 2.55 -6.96
C ILE A 41 0.70 1.04 -7.12
N ARG A 42 -0.11 0.27 -6.38
CA ARG A 42 -0.07 -1.19 -6.38
C ARG A 42 -1.44 -1.77 -6.62
N LEU A 43 -1.54 -2.76 -7.50
CA LEU A 43 -2.77 -3.52 -7.77
C LEU A 43 -2.61 -4.96 -7.28
N LEU A 44 -3.66 -5.47 -6.67
CA LEU A 44 -3.88 -6.88 -6.39
C LEU A 44 -5.24 -7.29 -6.94
N VAL A 45 -5.28 -8.37 -7.73
CA VAL A 45 -6.53 -9.06 -8.06
C VAL A 45 -6.46 -10.45 -7.46
N VAL A 46 -7.49 -10.83 -6.71
CA VAL A 46 -7.60 -12.14 -6.07
C VAL A 46 -8.85 -12.86 -6.51
N GLU A 47 -8.82 -14.19 -6.42
CA GLU A 47 -9.99 -15.06 -6.49
C GLU A 47 -10.27 -15.62 -5.11
N ALA A 48 -11.53 -15.57 -4.65
CA ALA A 48 -11.91 -16.11 -3.35
C ALA A 48 -12.27 -17.59 -3.47
N GLY A 49 -11.44 -18.46 -2.91
CA GLY A 49 -11.70 -19.87 -2.83
C GLY A 49 -12.86 -20.22 -1.86
N ALA A 50 -13.41 -21.44 -2.00
CA ALA A 50 -14.52 -21.92 -1.17
C ALA A 50 -14.19 -21.97 0.35
N ASN A 51 -12.91 -22.06 0.70
CA ASN A 51 -12.40 -22.04 2.08
C ASN A 51 -12.13 -20.62 2.61
N GLY A 52 -12.52 -19.56 1.88
CA GLY A 52 -12.25 -18.18 2.24
C GLY A 52 -10.82 -17.69 1.95
N ARG A 53 -9.91 -18.55 1.43
CA ARG A 53 -8.58 -18.10 0.99
C ARG A 53 -8.69 -17.23 -0.23
N LEU A 54 -7.85 -16.20 -0.25
CA LEU A 54 -7.70 -15.30 -1.38
C LEU A 54 -6.47 -15.70 -2.18
N GLU A 55 -6.69 -16.25 -3.38
CA GLU A 55 -5.61 -16.63 -4.27
C GLU A 55 -5.27 -15.50 -5.24
N PRO A 56 -4.03 -14.99 -5.23
CA PRO A 56 -3.65 -13.90 -6.10
C PRO A 56 -3.60 -14.32 -7.57
N LEU A 57 -4.38 -13.64 -8.42
CA LEU A 57 -4.37 -13.81 -9.87
C LEU A 57 -3.44 -12.81 -10.56
N LEU A 58 -3.29 -11.61 -10.00
CA LEU A 58 -2.48 -10.54 -10.57
C LEU A 58 -1.92 -9.65 -9.47
N ARG A 59 -0.62 -9.35 -9.56
CA ARG A 59 0.06 -8.34 -8.76
C ARG A 59 0.79 -7.40 -9.70
N LEU A 60 0.51 -6.09 -9.60
CA LEU A 60 1.26 -5.05 -10.31
C LEU A 60 1.71 -3.98 -9.31
N GLY A 61 2.80 -3.31 -9.64
CA GLY A 61 3.31 -2.14 -8.92
C GLY A 61 4.01 -1.20 -9.90
N ASP A 62 3.90 0.10 -9.65
CA ASP A 62 4.55 1.14 -10.44
C ASP A 62 4.89 2.33 -9.55
N SER A 63 6.13 2.79 -9.60
CA SER A 63 6.65 3.92 -8.82
C SER A 63 6.30 5.24 -9.52
N CYS A 64 5.07 5.71 -9.35
CA CYS A 64 4.57 6.96 -9.94
C CYS A 64 5.03 8.22 -9.17
N ARG A 65 5.58 8.06 -7.93
CA ARG A 65 6.09 9.14 -7.08
C ARG A 65 5.08 10.27 -6.90
N LEU A 66 3.84 9.92 -6.50
CA LEU A 66 2.75 10.87 -6.30
C LEU A 66 3.10 11.95 -5.26
N GLY A 67 3.81 11.59 -4.20
CA GLY A 67 4.20 12.48 -3.13
C GLY A 67 5.56 13.17 -3.30
N GLN A 68 6.15 13.13 -4.50
CA GLN A 68 7.41 13.82 -4.77
C GLN A 68 7.25 15.32 -4.57
N GLY A 69 8.13 15.94 -3.74
CA GLY A 69 8.10 17.35 -3.43
C GLY A 69 6.98 17.79 -2.47
N LEU A 70 6.11 16.88 -2.04
CA LEU A 70 4.95 17.20 -1.21
C LEU A 70 5.32 17.84 0.14
N ASP A 71 6.41 17.39 0.76
CA ASP A 71 6.85 17.92 2.06
C ASP A 71 7.24 19.42 1.99
N ALA A 72 7.82 19.85 0.88
CA ALA A 72 8.24 21.22 0.66
C ALA A 72 7.10 22.13 0.17
N GLU A 73 6.22 21.61 -0.71
CA GLU A 73 5.21 22.40 -1.42
C GLU A 73 3.82 22.34 -0.77
N GLY A 74 3.55 21.32 0.07
CA GLY A 74 2.25 21.09 0.70
C GLY A 74 1.13 20.64 -0.27
N THR A 75 1.45 20.50 -1.58
CA THR A 75 0.51 20.14 -2.64
C THR A 75 1.10 19.09 -3.57
N ILE A 76 0.22 18.29 -4.20
CA ILE A 76 0.62 17.37 -5.28
C ILE A 76 0.76 18.16 -6.58
N SER A 77 1.93 18.02 -7.24
CA SER A 77 2.19 18.69 -8.51
C SER A 77 1.36 18.08 -9.66
N ALA A 78 1.10 18.89 -10.70
CA ALA A 78 0.37 18.44 -11.88
C ALA A 78 1.06 17.27 -12.60
N GLU A 79 2.40 17.24 -12.61
CA GLU A 79 3.19 16.17 -13.20
C GLU A 79 3.06 14.86 -12.41
N ALA A 80 3.08 14.92 -11.07
CA ALA A 80 2.89 13.76 -10.21
C ALA A 80 1.47 13.20 -10.35
N GLU A 81 0.46 14.09 -10.38
CA GLU A 81 -0.94 13.70 -10.65
C GLU A 81 -1.08 13.01 -12.01
N LYS A 82 -0.48 13.56 -13.07
CA LYS A 82 -0.55 12.98 -14.42
C LYS A 82 0.07 11.57 -14.46
N ARG A 83 1.21 11.36 -13.81
CA ARG A 83 1.84 10.03 -13.70
C ARG A 83 0.92 9.05 -12.97
N ALA A 84 0.37 9.47 -11.83
CA ALA A 84 -0.54 8.64 -11.04
C ALA A 84 -1.83 8.32 -11.79
N ALA A 85 -2.44 9.28 -12.49
CA ALA A 85 -3.63 9.07 -13.30
C ALA A 85 -3.42 8.05 -14.43
N SER A 86 -2.28 8.13 -15.12
CA SER A 86 -1.88 7.17 -16.14
C SER A 86 -1.74 5.76 -15.58
N THR A 87 -1.00 5.61 -14.47
CA THR A 87 -0.78 4.33 -13.81
C THR A 87 -2.09 3.74 -13.28
N LEU A 88 -2.90 4.53 -12.55
CA LEU A 88 -4.17 4.07 -12.00
C LEU A 88 -5.14 3.62 -13.09
N THR A 89 -5.27 4.40 -14.17
CA THR A 89 -6.13 4.05 -15.32
C THR A 89 -5.69 2.73 -15.97
N ARG A 90 -4.40 2.56 -16.18
CA ARG A 90 -3.82 1.31 -16.70
C ARG A 90 -4.11 0.12 -15.79
N PHE A 91 -3.96 0.28 -14.48
CA PHE A 91 -4.17 -0.79 -13.50
C PHE A 91 -5.65 -1.16 -13.38
N VAL A 92 -6.56 -0.18 -13.32
CA VAL A 92 -8.01 -0.43 -13.29
C VAL A 92 -8.47 -1.13 -14.57
N ARG A 93 -7.96 -0.71 -15.74
CA ARG A 93 -8.24 -1.40 -17.00
C ARG A 93 -7.75 -2.85 -16.98
N ARG A 94 -6.54 -3.09 -16.42
CA ARG A 94 -6.00 -4.45 -16.29
C ARG A 94 -6.81 -5.29 -15.30
N ALA A 95 -7.25 -4.71 -14.20
CA ALA A 95 -8.14 -5.39 -13.25
C ALA A 95 -9.47 -5.77 -13.91
N ARG A 96 -10.10 -4.85 -14.66
CA ARG A 96 -11.36 -5.11 -15.37
C ARG A 96 -11.28 -6.26 -16.37
N SER A 97 -10.12 -6.49 -17.01
CA SER A 97 -9.94 -7.63 -17.92
C SER A 97 -9.99 -9.00 -17.22
N LEU A 98 -9.95 -9.02 -15.89
CA LEU A 98 -10.12 -10.22 -15.05
C LEU A 98 -11.52 -10.31 -14.44
N GLU A 99 -12.44 -9.43 -14.84
CA GLU A 99 -13.86 -9.41 -14.46
C GLU A 99 -14.07 -9.48 -12.93
N PRO A 100 -13.50 -8.55 -12.13
CA PRO A 100 -13.70 -8.57 -10.70
C PRO A 100 -15.15 -8.24 -10.34
N THR A 101 -15.69 -8.94 -9.34
CA THR A 101 -17.01 -8.67 -8.76
C THR A 101 -17.08 -7.28 -8.13
N ALA A 102 -15.97 -6.84 -7.51
CA ALA A 102 -15.83 -5.51 -6.96
C ALA A 102 -14.38 -5.02 -7.08
N THR A 103 -14.23 -3.68 -7.18
CA THR A 103 -12.93 -3.00 -7.22
C THR A 103 -12.94 -1.88 -6.17
N LEU A 104 -11.91 -1.83 -5.33
CA LEU A 104 -11.69 -0.78 -4.34
C LEU A 104 -10.35 -0.10 -4.64
N VAL A 105 -10.36 1.22 -4.74
CA VAL A 105 -9.16 2.05 -4.83
C VAL A 105 -9.06 2.86 -3.55
N ALA A 106 -8.01 2.63 -2.78
CA ALA A 106 -7.71 3.37 -1.57
C ALA A 106 -6.44 4.19 -1.76
N ALA A 107 -6.40 5.36 -1.16
CA ALA A 107 -5.26 6.25 -1.13
C ALA A 107 -4.87 6.55 0.31
N THR A 108 -3.58 6.79 0.52
CA THR A 108 -3.00 6.96 1.85
C THR A 108 -2.32 8.32 2.00
N HIS A 109 -1.21 8.39 2.69
CA HIS A 109 -0.54 9.60 3.16
C HIS A 109 -0.48 10.75 2.13
N ALA A 110 -0.02 10.51 0.88
CA ALA A 110 0.17 11.60 -0.07
C ALA A 110 -1.13 12.38 -0.36
N LEU A 111 -2.25 11.66 -0.59
CA LEU A 111 -3.54 12.31 -0.84
C LEU A 111 -4.20 12.80 0.45
N ARG A 112 -3.90 12.18 1.61
CA ARG A 112 -4.42 12.60 2.90
C ARG A 112 -3.80 13.91 3.39
N SER A 113 -2.50 14.10 3.20
CA SER A 113 -1.74 15.24 3.72
C SER A 113 -1.67 16.44 2.76
N ALA A 114 -1.86 16.24 1.46
CA ALA A 114 -1.81 17.32 0.49
C ALA A 114 -3.01 18.25 0.60
N ALA A 115 -2.77 19.57 0.55
CA ALA A 115 -3.84 20.57 0.58
C ALA A 115 -4.83 20.44 -0.60
N ASN A 116 -4.36 19.95 -1.76
CA ASN A 116 -5.18 19.64 -2.94
C ASN A 116 -5.54 18.15 -3.06
N GLY A 117 -5.36 17.36 -1.99
CA GLY A 117 -5.44 15.90 -2.05
C GLY A 117 -6.83 15.38 -2.42
N THR A 118 -7.90 15.99 -1.89
CA THR A 118 -9.29 15.62 -2.19
C THR A 118 -9.60 15.83 -3.67
N GLU A 119 -9.26 16.99 -4.24
CA GLU A 119 -9.49 17.31 -5.64
C GLU A 119 -8.68 16.39 -6.57
N VAL A 120 -7.44 16.07 -6.17
CA VAL A 120 -6.59 15.10 -6.90
C VAL A 120 -7.24 13.72 -6.86
N ALA A 121 -7.70 13.23 -5.70
CA ALA A 121 -8.39 11.95 -5.58
C ALA A 121 -9.61 11.86 -6.49
N GLU A 122 -10.43 12.91 -6.55
CA GLU A 122 -11.58 12.98 -7.45
C GLU A 122 -11.18 12.93 -8.93
N ARG A 123 -10.13 13.69 -9.32
CA ARG A 123 -9.63 13.66 -10.71
C ARG A 123 -9.08 12.30 -11.10
N LEU A 124 -8.29 11.66 -10.22
CA LEU A 124 -7.79 10.30 -10.40
C LEU A 124 -8.96 9.30 -10.55
N GLY A 125 -9.97 9.43 -9.69
CA GLY A 125 -11.17 8.57 -9.74
C GLY A 125 -11.95 8.73 -11.04
N ARG A 126 -12.17 9.98 -11.50
CA ARG A 126 -12.80 10.26 -12.81
C ARG A 126 -11.99 9.65 -13.96
N ALA A 127 -10.67 9.82 -13.97
CA ALA A 127 -9.80 9.28 -15.01
C ALA A 127 -9.83 7.75 -15.09
N ALA A 128 -9.85 7.08 -13.95
CA ALA A 128 -9.86 5.63 -13.87
C ALA A 128 -11.28 5.01 -13.96
N GLY A 129 -12.32 5.82 -13.76
CA GLY A 129 -13.72 5.38 -13.73
C GLY A 129 -14.05 4.51 -12.51
N VAL A 130 -13.37 4.74 -11.37
CA VAL A 130 -13.59 4.12 -10.06
C VAL A 130 -13.28 5.17 -9.00
N PRO A 131 -14.14 5.40 -7.98
CA PRO A 131 -13.84 6.36 -6.92
C PRO A 131 -12.58 5.99 -6.14
N VAL A 132 -11.81 7.01 -5.75
CA VAL A 132 -10.63 6.86 -4.88
C VAL A 132 -11.05 7.25 -3.46
N ARG A 133 -10.94 6.31 -2.51
CA ARG A 133 -11.20 6.54 -1.09
C ARG A 133 -9.88 6.92 -0.40
N ILE A 134 -9.83 8.08 0.25
CA ILE A 134 -8.71 8.43 1.12
C ILE A 134 -8.95 7.77 2.48
N LEU A 135 -8.01 6.96 2.94
CA LEU A 135 -8.07 6.28 4.24
C LEU A 135 -7.60 7.23 5.35
N SER A 136 -8.24 7.12 6.52
CA SER A 136 -7.68 7.68 7.74
C SER A 136 -6.41 6.92 8.16
N GLU A 137 -5.58 7.54 8.98
CA GLU A 137 -4.37 6.90 9.53
C GLU A 137 -4.71 5.68 10.38
N GLU A 138 -5.79 5.79 11.15
CA GLU A 138 -6.29 4.69 11.97
C GLU A 138 -6.74 3.50 11.12
N ASP A 139 -7.54 3.75 10.06
CA ASP A 139 -7.98 2.69 9.15
C ASP A 139 -6.78 2.00 8.49
N GLU A 140 -5.80 2.79 8.02
CA GLU A 140 -4.59 2.28 7.38
C GLU A 140 -3.82 1.34 8.34
N ALA A 141 -3.51 1.82 9.56
CA ALA A 141 -2.78 1.04 10.56
C ALA A 141 -3.53 -0.25 10.97
N ARG A 142 -4.85 -0.16 11.21
CA ARG A 142 -5.68 -1.32 11.57
C ARG A 142 -5.81 -2.34 10.46
N LEU A 143 -5.99 -1.88 9.21
CA LEU A 143 -6.09 -2.76 8.04
C LEU A 143 -4.79 -3.51 7.80
N VAL A 144 -3.64 -2.83 7.88
CA VAL A 144 -2.33 -3.45 7.70
C VAL A 144 -2.04 -4.45 8.83
N TYR A 145 -2.29 -4.07 10.10
CA TYR A 145 -2.14 -4.98 11.23
C TYR A 145 -2.94 -6.26 11.01
N ARG A 146 -4.22 -6.13 10.65
CA ARG A 146 -5.11 -7.26 10.39
C ARG A 146 -4.57 -8.15 9.26
N ALA A 147 -4.15 -7.57 8.13
CA ALA A 147 -3.61 -8.33 7.00
C ALA A 147 -2.39 -9.17 7.40
N VAL A 148 -1.47 -8.59 8.17
CA VAL A 148 -0.28 -9.28 8.65
C VAL A 148 -0.65 -10.38 9.65
N ARG A 149 -1.53 -10.09 10.63
CA ARG A 149 -1.97 -11.11 11.62
C ARG A 149 -2.64 -12.33 10.98
N GLU A 150 -3.41 -12.11 9.91
CA GLU A 150 -4.09 -13.19 9.20
C GLU A 150 -3.18 -13.95 8.23
N ALA A 151 -1.99 -13.42 7.92
CA ALA A 151 -0.99 -14.08 7.10
C ALA A 151 -0.17 -15.14 7.87
N PHE A 152 -0.06 -15.01 9.20
CA PHE A 152 0.78 -15.86 10.05
C PHE A 152 -0.02 -16.55 11.15
N ALA A 153 0.37 -17.79 11.48
CA ALA A 153 -0.12 -18.48 12.67
C ALA A 153 0.35 -17.76 13.95
N ILE A 154 -0.34 -18.01 15.07
CA ILE A 154 0.01 -17.37 16.35
C ILE A 154 1.42 -17.77 16.83
N GLU A 155 1.86 -18.97 16.48
CA GLU A 155 3.18 -19.50 16.80
C GLU A 155 4.30 -18.82 15.99
N GLU A 156 3.97 -18.33 14.78
CA GLU A 156 4.91 -17.63 13.89
C GLU A 156 5.01 -16.13 14.24
N LEU A 157 3.94 -15.56 14.76
CA LEU A 157 3.87 -14.16 15.19
C LEU A 157 3.18 -14.05 16.55
N PRO A 158 3.86 -14.42 17.66
CA PRO A 158 3.29 -14.36 19.00
C PRO A 158 2.98 -12.92 19.44
N GLU A 159 2.02 -12.78 20.36
CA GLU A 159 1.56 -11.48 20.85
C GLU A 159 1.99 -11.24 22.32
N PRO A 160 2.19 -9.99 22.75
CA PRO A 160 2.01 -8.76 21.98
C PRO A 160 3.00 -8.62 20.81
N CYS A 161 2.52 -8.20 19.65
CA CYS A 161 3.37 -8.00 18.48
C CYS A 161 3.28 -6.57 17.93
N LEU A 162 4.39 -6.12 17.32
CA LEU A 162 4.46 -4.86 16.59
C LEU A 162 4.41 -5.15 15.09
N VAL A 163 3.47 -4.53 14.39
CA VAL A 163 3.42 -4.51 12.93
C VAL A 163 3.82 -3.13 12.45
N MET A 164 4.75 -3.07 11.47
CA MET A 164 5.17 -1.84 10.83
C MET A 164 4.89 -1.86 9.32
N ASP A 165 4.37 -0.76 8.78
CA ASP A 165 4.30 -0.50 7.34
C ASP A 165 5.23 0.65 6.98
N ILE A 166 6.28 0.36 6.22
CA ILE A 166 7.26 1.37 5.82
C ILE A 166 6.82 1.97 4.48
N GLY A 167 6.11 3.08 4.56
CA GLY A 167 5.61 3.84 3.42
C GLY A 167 6.58 4.90 2.90
N GLY A 168 6.17 5.60 1.85
CA GLY A 168 6.96 6.70 1.27
C GLY A 168 6.82 8.03 2.04
N GLY A 169 5.61 8.35 2.52
CA GLY A 169 5.34 9.60 3.24
C GLY A 169 5.22 9.42 4.75
N SER A 170 4.67 8.29 5.19
CA SER A 170 4.50 7.92 6.60
C SER A 170 4.99 6.51 6.87
N VAL A 171 5.06 6.18 8.15
CA VAL A 171 5.28 4.83 8.67
C VAL A 171 4.19 4.56 9.70
N GLU A 172 3.41 3.53 9.46
CA GLU A 172 2.40 3.07 10.39
C GLU A 172 3.00 2.02 11.32
N LEU A 173 2.83 2.23 12.63
CA LEU A 173 3.21 1.30 13.68
C LEU A 173 1.95 0.91 14.45
N ALA A 174 1.68 -0.38 14.55
CA ALA A 174 0.54 -0.91 15.30
C ALA A 174 1.00 -2.01 16.26
N ARG A 175 0.84 -1.78 17.57
CA ARG A 175 0.99 -2.80 18.59
C ARG A 175 -0.34 -3.50 18.82
N GLY A 176 -0.34 -4.81 18.76
CA GLY A 176 -1.54 -5.58 18.98
C GLY A 176 -1.38 -6.70 19.98
N GLU A 177 -2.53 -7.10 20.55
CA GLU A 177 -2.65 -8.15 21.53
C GLU A 177 -4.08 -8.71 21.51
N GLY A 178 -4.22 -10.04 21.59
CA GLY A 178 -5.51 -10.71 21.49
C GLY A 178 -6.18 -10.50 20.13
N GLY A 179 -5.40 -10.44 19.07
CA GLY A 179 -5.88 -10.20 17.70
C GLY A 179 -6.38 -8.78 17.42
N GLN A 180 -6.19 -7.83 18.35
CA GLN A 180 -6.68 -6.46 18.26
C GLN A 180 -5.55 -5.46 18.38
N VAL A 181 -5.64 -4.34 17.64
CA VAL A 181 -4.75 -3.19 17.81
C VAL A 181 -5.04 -2.53 19.16
N ARG A 182 -4.01 -2.40 20.01
CA ARG A 182 -4.06 -1.75 21.34
C ARG A 182 -3.54 -0.32 21.28
N SER A 183 -2.47 -0.09 20.52
CA SER A 183 -1.95 1.25 20.21
C SER A 183 -1.45 1.29 18.78
N TRP A 184 -1.54 2.45 18.18
CA TRP A 184 -1.06 2.70 16.81
C TRP A 184 -0.60 4.14 16.65
N GLN A 185 0.30 4.36 15.70
CA GLN A 185 0.73 5.69 15.29
C GLN A 185 1.04 5.69 13.79
N SER A 186 0.73 6.79 13.13
CA SER A 186 1.23 7.13 11.80
C SER A 186 2.26 8.24 11.97
N LEU A 187 3.52 7.91 11.69
CA LEU A 187 4.64 8.84 11.87
C LEU A 187 5.07 9.39 10.51
N GLU A 188 5.27 10.69 10.43
CA GLU A 188 5.74 11.38 9.22
C GLU A 188 7.24 11.14 8.95
N VAL A 189 7.65 9.87 8.94
CA VAL A 189 9.03 9.39 8.72
C VAL A 189 9.11 8.41 7.55
N GLY A 190 8.29 8.63 6.51
CA GLY A 190 8.32 7.80 5.30
C GLY A 190 9.58 8.03 4.46
N CYS A 191 9.97 7.00 3.70
CA CYS A 191 11.26 6.95 2.99
C CYS A 191 11.47 8.09 1.99
N VAL A 192 10.43 8.49 1.24
CA VAL A 192 10.52 9.60 0.25
C VAL A 192 10.77 10.91 0.98
N ARG A 193 9.91 11.22 1.97
CA ARG A 193 10.01 12.44 2.79
C ARG A 193 11.39 12.58 3.43
N LEU A 194 11.88 11.50 4.05
CA LEU A 194 13.16 11.51 4.74
C LEU A 194 14.34 11.67 3.77
N SER A 195 14.30 10.99 2.62
CA SER A 195 15.35 11.12 1.60
C SER A 195 15.39 12.55 1.03
N GLU A 196 14.26 13.12 0.64
CA GLU A 196 14.19 14.49 0.13
C GLU A 196 14.66 15.54 1.13
N ARG A 197 14.43 15.30 2.42
CA ARG A 197 14.77 16.26 3.48
C ARG A 197 16.22 16.15 3.98
N PHE A 198 16.77 14.94 4.07
CA PHE A 198 18.04 14.71 4.78
C PHE A 198 19.16 14.15 3.92
N LEU A 199 18.88 13.44 2.81
CA LEU A 199 19.88 12.77 2.00
C LEU A 199 20.11 13.53 0.69
N LEU A 200 20.92 14.57 0.76
CA LEU A 200 21.18 15.49 -0.37
C LEU A 200 22.45 15.14 -1.13
N SER A 201 23.35 14.34 -0.52
CA SER A 201 24.57 13.84 -1.14
C SER A 201 24.38 12.42 -1.70
N ASP A 202 25.16 12.05 -2.71
CA ASP A 202 25.12 10.71 -3.30
C ASP A 202 26.55 10.16 -3.54
N PRO A 203 27.03 9.19 -2.76
CA PRO A 203 26.39 8.56 -1.59
C PRO A 203 26.10 9.52 -0.42
N PRO A 204 25.14 9.18 0.47
CA PRO A 204 24.82 10.01 1.62
C PRO A 204 26.03 10.29 2.52
N ALA A 205 26.20 11.54 2.95
CA ALA A 205 27.25 11.93 3.87
C ALA A 205 26.96 11.48 5.31
N ALA A 206 28.01 11.22 6.10
CA ALA A 206 27.86 10.78 7.49
C ALA A 206 27.02 11.75 8.35
N ALA A 207 27.19 13.06 8.18
CA ALA A 207 26.41 14.07 8.89
C ALA A 207 24.92 14.04 8.52
N GLU A 208 24.57 13.75 7.28
CA GLU A 208 23.18 13.57 6.82
C GLU A 208 22.55 12.33 7.47
N MET A 209 23.30 11.22 7.54
CA MET A 209 22.85 10.00 8.20
C MET A 209 22.61 10.20 9.70
N GLU A 210 23.49 10.95 10.38
CA GLU A 210 23.32 11.30 11.80
C GLU A 210 22.09 12.16 12.05
N GLN A 211 21.83 13.16 11.20
CA GLN A 211 20.65 14.01 11.30
C GLN A 211 19.37 13.22 11.05
N LEU A 212 19.37 12.38 10.04
CA LEU A 212 18.27 11.48 9.71
C LEU A 212 17.96 10.53 10.88
N ALA A 213 18.98 9.84 11.42
CA ALA A 213 18.81 8.91 12.51
C ALA A 213 18.28 9.60 13.79
N ARG A 214 18.80 10.78 14.10
CA ARG A 214 18.30 11.62 15.22
C ARG A 214 16.84 11.98 15.03
N HIS A 215 16.47 12.49 13.87
CA HIS A 215 15.09 12.88 13.58
C HIS A 215 14.12 11.70 13.73
N VAL A 216 14.45 10.55 13.14
CA VAL A 216 13.65 9.32 13.27
C VAL A 216 13.56 8.91 14.75
N GLY A 217 14.70 8.98 15.46
CA GLY A 217 14.78 8.71 16.88
C GLY A 217 13.79 9.52 17.71
N GLU A 218 13.84 10.83 17.58
CA GLU A 218 12.96 11.77 18.29
C GLU A 218 11.48 11.48 18.03
N ARG A 219 11.13 11.14 16.79
CA ARG A 219 9.73 10.80 16.43
C ARG A 219 9.26 9.50 17.09
N LEU A 220 10.11 8.48 17.18
CA LEU A 220 9.78 7.22 17.85
C LEU A 220 9.75 7.36 19.38
N ASP A 221 10.63 8.15 19.97
CA ASP A 221 10.72 8.38 21.42
C ASP A 221 9.49 9.11 21.99
N ALA A 222 8.75 9.82 21.13
CA ALA A 222 7.48 10.44 21.51
C ALA A 222 6.34 9.42 21.74
N HIS A 223 6.52 8.15 21.36
CA HIS A 223 5.48 7.11 21.40
C HIS A 223 5.94 5.83 22.10
N PRO A 224 6.33 5.91 23.37
CA PRO A 224 6.84 4.75 24.12
C PRO A 224 5.78 3.65 24.29
N GLU A 225 4.49 3.98 24.19
CA GLU A 225 3.37 3.04 24.33
C GLU A 225 3.33 1.95 23.26
N LEU A 226 4.10 2.11 22.17
CA LEU A 226 4.17 1.12 21.08
C LEU A 226 5.08 -0.07 21.42
N PHE A 227 6.01 0.08 22.35
CA PHE A 227 7.13 -0.85 22.51
C PHE A 227 7.12 -1.77 23.75
N PRO A 228 6.19 -1.68 24.73
CA PRO A 228 6.27 -2.50 25.91
C PRO A 228 5.99 -3.98 25.62
N ASP A 229 6.78 -4.86 26.27
CA ASP A 229 6.56 -6.30 26.40
C ASP A 229 6.33 -7.06 25.06
N LEU A 230 6.89 -6.58 23.96
CA LEU A 230 6.74 -7.20 22.64
C LEU A 230 7.39 -8.58 22.60
N GLN A 231 6.69 -9.56 22.03
CA GLN A 231 7.20 -10.92 21.78
C GLN A 231 7.63 -11.12 20.33
N ALA A 232 7.05 -10.35 19.40
CA ALA A 232 7.38 -10.42 17.99
C ALA A 232 7.26 -9.07 17.30
N ALA A 233 7.89 -8.96 16.12
CA ALA A 233 7.69 -7.88 15.19
C ALA A 233 7.50 -8.43 13.78
N ALA A 234 6.64 -7.79 13.02
CA ALA A 234 6.46 -8.05 11.60
C ALA A 234 6.43 -6.74 10.82
N GLY A 235 6.74 -6.81 9.53
CA GLY A 235 6.73 -5.61 8.74
C GLY A 235 6.39 -5.83 7.28
N VAL A 236 5.79 -4.83 6.69
CA VAL A 236 5.43 -4.74 5.28
C VAL A 236 6.06 -3.50 4.64
N GLY A 237 5.90 -3.35 3.35
CA GLY A 237 6.41 -2.22 2.60
C GLY A 237 7.58 -2.54 1.69
N GLY A 238 7.89 -1.58 0.83
CA GLY A 238 8.88 -1.79 -0.23
C GLY A 238 10.32 -1.96 0.28
N THR A 239 10.66 -1.27 1.35
CA THR A 239 11.98 -1.36 1.99
C THR A 239 12.22 -2.76 2.58
N LEU A 240 11.28 -3.25 3.37
CA LEU A 240 11.41 -4.56 4.03
C LEU A 240 11.45 -5.72 3.03
N THR A 241 10.58 -5.67 2.01
CA THR A 241 10.59 -6.70 0.97
C THR A 241 11.86 -6.67 0.10
N ALA A 242 12.47 -5.49 -0.11
CA ALA A 242 13.76 -5.36 -0.77
C ALA A 242 14.91 -5.90 0.08
N LEU A 243 14.94 -5.55 1.38
CA LEU A 243 15.95 -6.08 2.31
C LEU A 243 15.87 -7.59 2.44
N ALA A 244 14.67 -8.16 2.51
CA ALA A 244 14.48 -9.61 2.53
C ALA A 244 14.97 -10.27 1.23
N ALA A 245 14.69 -9.67 0.08
CA ALA A 245 15.17 -10.17 -1.21
C ALA A 245 16.70 -10.11 -1.33
N LEU A 246 17.33 -9.05 -0.83
CA LEU A 246 18.80 -8.94 -0.73
C LEU A 246 19.39 -9.99 0.20
N ASP A 247 18.80 -10.18 1.38
CA ASP A 247 19.28 -11.13 2.39
C ASP A 247 19.14 -12.58 1.92
N LEU A 248 18.13 -12.88 1.12
CA LEU A 248 17.92 -14.16 0.44
C LEU A 248 18.80 -14.35 -0.81
N GLY A 249 19.54 -13.34 -1.25
CA GLY A 249 20.34 -13.38 -2.47
C GLY A 249 19.51 -13.56 -3.73
N LEU A 250 18.30 -12.97 -3.80
CA LEU A 250 17.42 -13.14 -4.97
C LEU A 250 17.88 -12.26 -6.13
N GLU A 251 18.11 -12.86 -7.29
CA GLU A 251 18.34 -12.12 -8.55
C GLU A 251 17.06 -11.45 -9.08
N ARG A 252 15.89 -12.05 -8.77
CA ARG A 252 14.57 -11.51 -9.11
C ARG A 252 13.67 -11.57 -7.89
N TYR A 253 12.81 -10.58 -7.74
CA TYR A 253 11.86 -10.56 -6.65
C TYR A 253 10.84 -11.71 -6.75
N GLU A 254 10.78 -12.54 -5.71
CA GLU A 254 9.87 -13.67 -5.57
C GLU A 254 9.08 -13.53 -4.26
N ALA A 255 7.82 -13.08 -4.37
CA ALA A 255 6.98 -12.80 -3.20
C ALA A 255 6.81 -14.03 -2.27
N SER A 256 6.75 -15.24 -2.82
CA SER A 256 6.62 -16.48 -2.05
C SER A 256 7.85 -16.84 -1.22
N ARG A 257 9.03 -16.38 -1.62
CA ARG A 257 10.28 -16.58 -0.86
C ARG A 257 10.50 -15.47 0.17
N VAL A 258 9.99 -14.28 -0.11
CA VAL A 258 10.07 -13.11 0.77
C VAL A 258 9.03 -13.19 1.90
N GLU A 259 7.84 -13.75 1.63
CA GLU A 259 6.80 -13.95 2.65
C GLU A 259 7.30 -14.86 3.76
N GLY A 260 7.23 -14.39 5.00
CA GLY A 260 7.67 -15.12 6.18
C GLY A 260 9.19 -15.12 6.41
N HIS A 261 9.98 -14.42 5.57
CA HIS A 261 11.42 -14.34 5.79
C HIS A 261 11.74 -13.62 7.10
N TRP A 262 12.56 -14.26 7.94
CA TRP A 262 13.08 -13.65 9.15
C TRP A 262 14.27 -12.74 8.84
N LEU A 263 14.06 -11.45 9.00
CA LEU A 263 15.10 -10.44 8.78
C LEU A 263 15.69 -10.00 10.14
N SER A 264 16.89 -10.47 10.45
CA SER A 264 17.56 -10.15 11.72
C SER A 264 18.00 -8.68 11.77
N ARG A 265 18.10 -8.11 13.00
CA ARG A 265 18.65 -6.76 13.20
C ARG A 265 20.07 -6.65 12.62
N GLU A 266 20.87 -7.69 12.71
CA GLU A 266 22.24 -7.69 12.16
C GLU A 266 22.23 -7.67 10.63
N ALA A 267 21.34 -8.43 9.99
CA ALA A 267 21.17 -8.39 8.54
C ALA A 267 20.72 -6.99 8.06
N ILE A 268 19.78 -6.36 8.77
CA ILE A 268 19.34 -4.99 8.48
C ILE A 268 20.50 -4.00 8.61
N ARG A 269 21.30 -4.09 9.70
CA ARG A 269 22.46 -3.22 9.89
C ARG A 269 23.48 -3.40 8.76
N ARG A 270 23.85 -4.63 8.45
CA ARG A 270 24.79 -4.96 7.37
C ARG A 270 24.35 -4.41 6.02
N TRP A 271 23.05 -4.61 5.67
CA TRP A 271 22.50 -4.08 4.41
C TRP A 271 22.39 -2.56 4.42
N SER A 272 22.02 -1.95 5.55
CA SER A 272 21.99 -0.49 5.70
C SER A 272 23.38 0.13 5.46
N GLU A 273 24.42 -0.41 6.09
CA GLU A 273 25.81 0.03 5.90
C GLU A 273 26.25 -0.12 4.43
N HIS A 274 25.98 -1.28 3.84
CA HIS A 274 26.32 -1.54 2.43
C HIS A 274 25.61 -0.56 1.48
N LEU A 275 24.29 -0.41 1.59
CA LEU A 275 23.50 0.46 0.73
C LEU A 275 23.84 1.94 0.91
N THR A 276 24.21 2.37 2.13
CA THR A 276 24.63 3.75 2.40
C THR A 276 25.97 4.07 1.71
N GLY A 277 26.87 3.09 1.60
CA GLY A 277 28.16 3.26 0.91
C GLY A 277 28.08 3.30 -0.62
N LEU A 278 26.94 2.97 -1.21
CA LEU A 278 26.72 2.98 -2.66
C LEU A 278 26.04 4.29 -3.12
N SER A 279 26.38 4.73 -4.33
CA SER A 279 25.59 5.76 -5.03
C SER A 279 24.22 5.23 -5.42
N THR A 280 23.28 6.13 -5.77
CA THR A 280 21.96 5.76 -6.26
C THR A 280 22.05 4.87 -7.50
N SER A 281 22.94 5.19 -8.45
CA SER A 281 23.14 4.40 -9.66
C SER A 281 23.68 2.99 -9.37
N GLU A 282 24.54 2.82 -8.37
CA GLU A 282 25.03 1.50 -7.97
C GLU A 282 23.91 0.70 -7.28
N ARG A 283 23.05 1.35 -6.49
CA ARG A 283 21.88 0.71 -5.87
C ARG A 283 20.84 0.28 -6.91
N GLU A 284 20.67 1.01 -8.01
CA GLU A 284 19.76 0.65 -9.12
C GLU A 284 20.15 -0.67 -9.81
N VAL A 285 21.44 -1.02 -9.82
CA VAL A 285 21.92 -2.30 -10.37
C VAL A 285 21.51 -3.50 -9.51
N LEU A 286 21.22 -3.27 -8.22
CA LEU A 286 20.75 -4.32 -7.32
C LEU A 286 19.26 -4.62 -7.59
N HIS A 287 18.98 -5.61 -8.44
CA HIS A 287 17.61 -5.94 -8.85
C HIS A 287 16.63 -6.18 -7.69
N ALA A 288 17.13 -6.66 -6.54
CA ALA A 288 16.34 -6.85 -5.33
C ALA A 288 15.82 -5.53 -4.72
N VAL A 289 16.51 -4.40 -4.94
CA VAL A 289 16.05 -3.07 -4.48
C VAL A 289 14.76 -2.66 -5.21
N GLY A 290 14.65 -3.06 -6.49
CA GLY A 290 13.48 -2.77 -7.32
C GLY A 290 13.46 -1.34 -7.87
N GLU A 291 12.71 -1.17 -8.96
CA GLU A 291 12.60 0.12 -9.64
C GLU A 291 12.03 1.21 -8.74
N GLY A 292 12.64 2.41 -8.82
CA GLY A 292 12.19 3.62 -8.12
C GLY A 292 12.32 3.58 -6.60
N ARG A 293 13.31 2.82 -6.05
CA ARG A 293 13.61 2.76 -4.62
C ARG A 293 15.08 3.03 -4.29
N ALA A 294 15.97 3.03 -5.25
CA ALA A 294 17.40 3.19 -5.02
C ALA A 294 17.76 4.48 -4.25
N ASP A 295 17.01 5.55 -4.49
CA ASP A 295 17.16 6.85 -3.85
C ASP A 295 16.52 6.95 -2.44
N ILE A 296 15.59 6.05 -2.10
CA ILE A 296 14.83 6.12 -0.84
C ILE A 296 15.09 4.95 0.12
N ILE A 297 15.75 3.89 -0.33
CA ILE A 297 15.91 2.67 0.48
C ILE A 297 16.78 2.90 1.71
N VAL A 298 17.79 3.78 1.63
CA VAL A 298 18.68 4.10 2.75
C VAL A 298 17.88 4.71 3.91
N ALA A 299 17.01 5.67 3.65
CA ALA A 299 16.13 6.24 4.66
C ALA A 299 15.24 5.17 5.29
N GLY A 300 14.69 4.27 4.48
CA GLY A 300 13.90 3.14 4.97
C GLY A 300 14.67 2.20 5.90
N CYS A 301 15.94 1.91 5.59
CA CYS A 301 16.81 1.10 6.47
C CYS A 301 17.00 1.75 7.84
N VAL A 302 17.21 3.07 7.88
CA VAL A 302 17.36 3.82 9.15
C VAL A 302 16.08 3.71 9.99
N VAL A 303 14.92 3.85 9.38
CA VAL A 303 13.63 3.71 10.09
C VAL A 303 13.47 2.32 10.67
N VAL A 304 13.69 1.26 9.87
CA VAL A 304 13.58 -0.13 10.32
C VAL A 304 14.54 -0.41 11.48
N GLY A 305 15.80 0.02 11.35
CA GLY A 305 16.80 -0.13 12.39
C GLY A 305 16.39 0.56 13.69
N ALA A 306 15.92 1.80 13.61
CA ALA A 306 15.49 2.59 14.76
C ALA A 306 14.26 1.99 15.48
N VAL A 307 13.31 1.43 14.75
CA VAL A 307 12.15 0.73 15.33
C VAL A 307 12.58 -0.55 16.04
N LEU A 308 13.47 -1.37 15.44
CA LEU A 308 13.95 -2.60 16.06
C LEU A 308 14.83 -2.33 17.30
N GLU A 309 15.54 -1.22 17.33
CA GLU A 309 16.31 -0.82 18.51
C GLU A 309 15.40 -0.53 19.71
N ARG A 310 14.34 0.28 19.51
CA ARG A 310 13.40 0.65 20.56
C ARG A 310 12.52 -0.49 21.01
N SER A 311 12.07 -1.32 20.08
CA SER A 311 11.33 -2.53 20.40
C SER A 311 12.15 -3.62 21.06
N ARG A 312 13.49 -3.50 21.05
CA ARG A 312 14.46 -4.51 21.51
C ARG A 312 14.30 -5.87 20.82
N MET A 313 13.64 -5.89 19.66
CA MET A 313 13.46 -7.12 18.89
C MET A 313 14.76 -7.51 18.20
N PRO A 314 15.11 -8.80 18.17
CA PRO A 314 16.32 -9.28 17.47
C PRO A 314 16.16 -9.28 15.96
N GLY A 315 14.94 -9.07 15.46
CA GLY A 315 14.57 -9.02 14.05
C GLY A 315 13.06 -8.93 13.89
N LEU A 316 12.60 -9.14 12.66
CA LEU A 316 11.19 -9.14 12.32
C LEU A 316 10.86 -10.15 11.22
N VAL A 317 9.60 -10.56 11.13
CA VAL A 317 9.08 -11.36 10.02
C VAL A 317 8.61 -10.41 8.91
N VAL A 318 9.06 -10.64 7.68
CA VAL A 318 8.65 -9.82 6.53
C VAL A 318 7.39 -10.40 5.91
N SER A 319 6.37 -9.54 5.71
CA SER A 319 5.18 -9.91 4.96
C SER A 319 5.06 -9.15 3.64
N THR A 320 4.54 -9.81 2.63
CA THR A 320 4.15 -9.20 1.35
C THR A 320 2.66 -8.83 1.33
N GLN A 321 1.93 -9.16 2.41
CA GLN A 321 0.50 -8.97 2.58
C GLN A 321 0.17 -7.69 3.36
N GLY A 322 0.44 -6.52 2.77
CA GLY A 322 0.08 -5.21 3.32
C GLY A 322 -1.34 -4.76 2.95
N LEU A 323 -1.55 -3.44 2.92
CA LEU A 323 -2.84 -2.78 2.75
C LEU A 323 -3.74 -3.35 1.63
N ARG A 324 -3.19 -3.62 0.44
CA ARG A 324 -3.99 -4.15 -0.68
C ARG A 324 -4.62 -5.52 -0.40
N TYR A 325 -3.99 -6.35 0.45
CA TYR A 325 -4.56 -7.62 0.87
C TYR A 325 -5.72 -7.42 1.86
N ALA A 326 -5.56 -6.48 2.80
CA ALA A 326 -6.66 -6.09 3.69
C ALA A 326 -7.87 -5.56 2.91
N LEU A 327 -7.64 -4.69 1.92
CA LEU A 327 -8.69 -4.15 1.06
C LEU A 327 -9.40 -5.25 0.23
N ALA A 328 -8.63 -6.17 -0.34
CA ALA A 328 -9.20 -7.29 -1.08
C ALA A 328 -10.05 -8.20 -0.18
N ARG A 329 -9.62 -8.44 1.06
CA ARG A 329 -10.35 -9.21 2.06
C ARG A 329 -11.62 -8.50 2.50
N GLN A 330 -11.56 -7.20 2.75
CA GLN A 330 -12.74 -6.39 3.07
C GLN A 330 -13.81 -6.50 1.96
N LEU A 331 -13.40 -6.49 0.69
CA LEU A 331 -14.32 -6.70 -0.43
C LEU A 331 -14.92 -8.10 -0.43
N ALA A 332 -14.13 -9.12 -0.14
CA ALA A 332 -14.60 -10.51 -0.10
C ALA A 332 -15.60 -10.75 1.05
N GLU A 333 -15.36 -10.16 2.21
CA GLU A 333 -16.24 -10.23 3.38
C GLU A 333 -17.57 -9.50 3.15
N ALA A 334 -17.55 -8.36 2.45
CA ALA A 334 -18.76 -7.61 2.08
C ALA A 334 -19.63 -8.35 1.05
N GLY A 335 -19.08 -9.33 0.33
CA GLY A 335 -19.79 -10.14 -0.65
C GLY A 335 -20.19 -9.39 -1.94
N PRO A 336 -20.89 -10.05 -2.87
CA PRO A 336 -21.20 -9.49 -4.21
C PRO A 336 -22.09 -8.24 -4.21
N GLY A 337 -22.68 -7.86 -3.08
CA GLY A 337 -23.52 -6.66 -2.92
C GLY A 337 -22.88 -5.49 -2.16
N GLY A 338 -21.68 -5.69 -1.58
CA GLY A 338 -21.03 -4.77 -0.64
C GLY A 338 -20.32 -3.55 -1.27
N GLY A 339 -20.44 -3.34 -2.57
CA GLY A 339 -19.85 -2.18 -3.26
C GLY A 339 -20.54 -0.83 -2.98
N ARG A 340 -21.47 -0.78 -2.03
CA ARG A 340 -22.02 0.49 -1.52
C ARG A 340 -21.21 0.90 -0.30
N THR A 341 -20.53 2.01 -0.42
CA THR A 341 -19.83 2.74 0.66
C THR A 341 -20.70 2.74 1.93
N PRO A 342 -20.18 2.31 3.11
CA PRO A 342 -20.86 2.66 4.35
C PRO A 342 -20.87 4.19 4.48
N PRO A 343 -21.92 4.80 5.04
CA PRO A 343 -21.95 6.24 5.28
C PRO A 343 -20.83 6.62 6.23
N GLY A 344 -20.21 7.76 5.92
CA GLY A 344 -19.09 8.36 6.63
C GLY A 344 -19.37 8.73 8.09
#